data_7c9e84ebf4509443f91bc0de62427228
#
_entry.id   7c9e84ebf4509443f91bc0de62427228
#
_cell.length_a   1.000
_cell.length_b   1.000
_cell.length_c   1.000
_cell.angle_alpha   90.00
_cell.angle_beta   90.00
_cell.angle_gamma   90.00
#
_symmetry.space_group_name_H-M   'P 1'
#
loop_
_entity.id
_entity.type
_entity.pdbx_description
1 polymer ?
#
loop_
_entity_poly.entity_id
_entity_poly.type
_entity_poly.pdbx_seq_one_letter_code
_entity_poly.pdbx_strand_id
1 'polypeptide(L)'
;MFTKNESGSYFSSKFATSESGTSVVFRGDGVKLDADAYAIHPFAESNAFSDGVFTTSLSTTAQQIVKDGYPADINVAVGRCDAGKIVSFKNIGSLLKFRLTQEGADTLRRIEIKANGGEALAVEGAVTINWNNGDPKAKAGEGSTVSDVVALTPSTKAFVTGDTYYVWVLPGKYEKGISLTLVSPTQMTAVKVGSEALEAGRNQIIDLGEIGGLMLKEKKTEKMTLEFDFSGDAQEGWPTKDKWKEAGKTEGCPSGEPCPGNLTAVYRHANGNSYNFILTDVGNATSARVYWSADKGVVLGAVSRYFGFPALDGYRLVKVACVQGTSTNSKRKAAITSNVPESTDVQNTYVSGGDIIPWTTHGDTYSWNLEGTKANTVYYLTCTQSGVGVKVLTLTYEKTE
;
A
#
# COMPACT_ATOMS: atom_id res chain seq x y z
N MET A 1 29.25 -5.80 -19.25
CA MET A 1 29.33 -6.32 -20.63
C MET A 1 29.39 -7.84 -20.56
N PHE A 2 28.78 -8.51 -21.50
CA PHE A 2 28.70 -9.98 -21.55
C PHE A 2 29.31 -10.47 -22.85
N THR A 3 30.22 -11.43 -22.76
CA THR A 3 30.86 -12.09 -23.91
C THR A 3 30.81 -13.59 -23.74
N LYS A 4 30.80 -14.34 -24.85
CA LYS A 4 30.88 -15.81 -24.82
C LYS A 4 32.33 -16.25 -24.62
N ASN A 5 32.50 -17.26 -23.75
CA ASN A 5 33.76 -18.00 -23.66
C ASN A 5 33.84 -19.11 -24.74
N GLU A 6 34.94 -19.83 -24.78
CA GLU A 6 35.16 -20.93 -25.74
C GLU A 6 34.14 -22.07 -25.58
N SER A 7 33.56 -22.25 -24.39
CA SER A 7 32.48 -23.21 -24.14
C SER A 7 31.10 -22.71 -24.54
N GLY A 8 30.96 -21.48 -25.05
CA GLY A 8 29.70 -20.90 -25.46
C GLY A 8 28.89 -20.26 -24.34
N SER A 9 29.38 -20.29 -23.11
CA SER A 9 28.72 -19.64 -21.96
C SER A 9 29.05 -18.15 -21.90
N TYR A 10 28.08 -17.33 -21.48
CA TYR A 10 28.32 -15.90 -21.26
C TYR A 10 28.97 -15.66 -19.91
N PHE A 11 29.94 -14.75 -19.87
CA PHE A 11 30.52 -14.21 -18.65
C PHE A 11 30.40 -12.67 -18.67
N SER A 12 30.34 -12.07 -17.50
CA SER A 12 30.18 -10.63 -17.35
C SER A 12 31.46 -9.96 -16.85
N SER A 13 31.69 -8.73 -17.33
CA SER A 13 32.76 -7.86 -16.81
C SER A 13 32.19 -6.46 -16.61
N LYS A 14 32.63 -5.80 -15.54
CA LYS A 14 32.30 -4.41 -15.26
C LYS A 14 33.23 -3.48 -16.01
N PHE A 15 32.64 -2.50 -16.67
CA PHE A 15 33.34 -1.41 -17.33
C PHE A 15 32.94 -0.09 -16.71
N ALA A 16 33.87 0.85 -16.60
CA ALA A 16 33.64 2.17 -16.07
C ALA A 16 34.20 3.23 -17.02
N THR A 17 33.68 4.44 -16.92
CA THR A 17 34.18 5.63 -17.59
C THR A 17 34.14 6.81 -16.63
N SER A 18 35.10 7.72 -16.75
CA SER A 18 35.09 9.05 -16.13
C SER A 18 34.64 10.13 -17.10
N GLU A 19 34.35 9.76 -18.34
CA GLU A 19 33.97 10.68 -19.41
C GLU A 19 32.45 10.91 -19.41
N SER A 20 32.02 12.04 -19.93
CA SER A 20 30.64 12.38 -20.17
C SER A 20 30.45 12.89 -21.59
N GLY A 21 29.29 12.65 -22.18
CA GLY A 21 28.97 13.09 -23.53
C GLY A 21 28.15 12.06 -24.32
N THR A 22 27.99 12.33 -25.61
CA THR A 22 27.22 11.44 -26.51
C THR A 22 28.03 10.22 -26.96
N SER A 23 29.36 10.26 -26.79
CA SER A 23 30.25 9.13 -27.05
C SER A 23 31.34 9.12 -25.97
N VAL A 24 31.51 8.01 -25.29
CA VAL A 24 32.47 7.84 -24.19
C VAL A 24 33.18 6.50 -24.30
N VAL A 25 34.43 6.46 -23.80
CA VAL A 25 35.21 5.22 -23.72
C VAL A 25 35.02 4.55 -22.38
N PHE A 26 34.50 3.34 -22.38
CA PHE A 26 34.47 2.49 -21.21
C PHE A 26 35.71 1.64 -21.08
N ARG A 27 36.30 1.56 -19.91
CA ARG A 27 37.49 0.76 -19.59
C ARG A 27 37.18 -0.31 -18.58
N GLY A 28 37.69 -1.52 -18.81
CA GLY A 28 37.53 -2.68 -17.92
C GLY A 28 38.36 -3.85 -18.42
N ASP A 29 38.56 -4.82 -17.55
CA ASP A 29 39.39 -6.01 -17.81
C ASP A 29 38.53 -7.23 -18.19
N GLY A 30 39.17 -8.18 -18.90
CA GLY A 30 38.64 -9.52 -19.10
C GLY A 30 37.68 -9.73 -20.27
N VAL A 31 37.52 -8.76 -21.18
CA VAL A 31 36.67 -8.92 -22.37
C VAL A 31 37.50 -8.87 -23.62
N LYS A 32 37.40 -9.92 -24.43
CA LYS A 32 37.89 -9.88 -25.83
C LYS A 32 36.75 -9.36 -26.72
N LEU A 33 36.98 -8.25 -27.42
CA LEU A 33 36.02 -7.64 -28.34
C LEU A 33 36.20 -8.17 -29.79
N ASP A 34 36.76 -9.34 -29.95
CA ASP A 34 36.90 -10.06 -31.23
C ASP A 34 35.66 -10.88 -31.59
N ALA A 35 34.70 -10.98 -30.65
CA ALA A 35 33.42 -11.60 -30.85
C ALA A 35 32.29 -10.63 -30.47
N ASP A 36 31.04 -11.01 -30.79
CA ASP A 36 29.84 -10.25 -30.39
C ASP A 36 29.78 -10.13 -28.89
N ALA A 37 29.55 -8.91 -28.41
CA ALA A 37 29.37 -8.59 -27.00
C ALA A 37 28.06 -7.90 -26.77
N TYR A 38 27.50 -8.09 -25.56
CA TYR A 38 26.28 -7.46 -25.13
C TYR A 38 26.56 -6.60 -23.90
N ALA A 39 25.88 -5.48 -23.76
CA ALA A 39 26.10 -4.54 -22.68
C ALA A 39 24.77 -4.07 -22.07
N ILE A 40 24.78 -3.83 -20.76
CA ILE A 40 23.69 -3.21 -20.02
C ILE A 40 24.23 -2.08 -19.14
N HIS A 41 23.52 -0.97 -19.08
CA HIS A 41 23.81 0.18 -18.25
C HIS A 41 22.52 0.62 -17.53
N PRO A 42 22.56 1.01 -16.25
CA PRO A 42 23.73 1.02 -15.37
C PRO A 42 24.18 -0.41 -14.98
N PHE A 43 25.38 -0.49 -14.41
CA PHE A 43 25.86 -1.74 -13.84
C PHE A 43 25.08 -2.07 -12.55
N ALA A 44 24.59 -3.30 -12.47
CA ALA A 44 24.06 -3.90 -11.24
C ALA A 44 24.54 -5.37 -11.17
N GLU A 45 24.78 -5.88 -9.98
CA GLU A 45 25.22 -7.27 -9.79
C GLU A 45 24.15 -8.27 -10.24
N SER A 46 22.88 -7.86 -10.22
CA SER A 46 21.74 -8.64 -10.71
C SER A 46 21.65 -8.70 -12.24
N ASN A 47 22.48 -7.95 -12.97
CA ASN A 47 22.46 -7.96 -14.42
C ASN A 47 22.98 -9.29 -14.95
N ALA A 48 22.21 -9.93 -15.82
CA ALA A 48 22.60 -11.15 -16.51
C ALA A 48 22.21 -11.09 -17.99
N PHE A 49 22.83 -11.98 -18.80
CA PHE A 49 22.50 -12.13 -20.20
C PHE A 49 22.64 -13.59 -20.61
N SER A 50 21.60 -14.13 -21.27
CA SER A 50 21.62 -15.46 -21.88
C SER A 50 20.71 -15.43 -23.11
N ASP A 51 21.18 -16.05 -24.19
CA ASP A 51 20.38 -16.36 -25.40
C ASP A 51 19.56 -15.20 -25.95
N GLY A 52 20.15 -14.00 -25.99
CA GLY A 52 19.49 -12.79 -26.50
C GLY A 52 18.59 -12.08 -25.49
N VAL A 53 18.55 -12.53 -24.23
CA VAL A 53 17.74 -11.96 -23.16
C VAL A 53 18.64 -11.38 -22.08
N PHE A 54 18.48 -10.08 -21.81
CA PHE A 54 19.02 -9.48 -20.58
C PHE A 54 18.02 -9.65 -19.44
N THR A 55 18.55 -9.84 -18.26
CA THR A 55 17.79 -9.73 -17.01
C THR A 55 18.44 -8.67 -16.12
N THR A 56 17.61 -7.90 -15.46
CA THR A 56 18.03 -6.89 -14.47
C THR A 56 16.95 -6.77 -13.40
N SER A 57 17.22 -5.99 -12.37
CA SER A 57 16.22 -5.61 -11.38
C SER A 57 16.07 -4.11 -11.36
N LEU A 58 14.83 -3.64 -11.44
CA LEU A 58 14.49 -2.23 -11.27
C LEU A 58 13.91 -2.03 -9.87
N SER A 59 14.29 -0.93 -9.25
CA SER A 59 13.72 -0.48 -7.98
C SER A 59 13.26 0.96 -8.12
N THR A 60 12.28 1.37 -7.32
CA THR A 60 11.82 2.75 -7.25
C THR A 60 11.23 3.33 -8.55
N THR A 61 10.84 2.52 -9.52
CA THR A 61 10.22 3.04 -10.76
C THR A 61 8.82 3.57 -10.52
N ALA A 62 8.07 3.02 -9.57
CA ALA A 62 6.77 3.53 -9.13
C ALA A 62 6.89 4.70 -8.15
N GLN A 63 8.03 4.84 -7.45
CA GLN A 63 8.31 5.90 -6.46
C GLN A 63 9.60 6.64 -6.87
N GLN A 64 9.48 7.63 -7.75
CA GLN A 64 10.61 8.38 -8.27
C GLN A 64 10.87 9.63 -7.42
N ILE A 65 12.14 10.03 -7.34
CA ILE A 65 12.57 11.20 -6.57
C ILE A 65 12.86 12.35 -7.52
N VAL A 66 12.46 13.56 -7.13
CA VAL A 66 12.79 14.79 -7.87
C VAL A 66 14.30 14.95 -8.01
N LYS A 67 14.77 15.07 -9.24
CA LYS A 67 16.18 15.27 -9.60
C LYS A 67 16.31 16.41 -10.62
N ASP A 68 17.51 16.94 -10.71
CA ASP A 68 17.86 17.81 -11.83
C ASP A 68 17.99 16.95 -13.10
N GLY A 69 17.16 17.23 -14.09
CA GLY A 69 17.09 16.46 -15.33
C GLY A 69 16.30 15.15 -15.21
N TYR A 70 16.68 14.13 -15.96
CA TYR A 70 15.98 12.86 -16.00
C TYR A 70 16.52 11.84 -14.97
N PRO A 71 15.74 10.84 -14.57
CA PRO A 71 16.14 9.83 -13.59
C PRO A 71 17.09 8.79 -14.22
N ALA A 72 18.37 9.13 -14.33
CA ALA A 72 19.38 8.32 -15.02
C ALA A 72 19.64 6.95 -14.38
N ASP A 73 19.44 6.84 -13.07
CA ASP A 73 19.65 5.62 -12.28
C ASP A 73 18.64 4.50 -12.55
N ILE A 74 17.43 4.84 -13.01
CA ILE A 74 16.40 3.88 -13.41
C ILE A 74 16.23 3.78 -14.93
N ASN A 75 16.96 4.59 -15.70
CA ASN A 75 16.90 4.60 -17.17
C ASN A 75 17.87 3.57 -17.75
N VAL A 76 17.49 2.31 -17.67
CA VAL A 76 18.29 1.19 -18.18
C VAL A 76 18.41 1.25 -19.69
N ALA A 77 19.62 1.01 -20.18
CA ALA A 77 19.93 0.87 -21.58
C ALA A 77 20.71 -0.42 -21.86
N VAL A 78 20.43 -1.05 -22.96
CA VAL A 78 21.11 -2.25 -23.44
C VAL A 78 21.70 -2.05 -24.81
N GLY A 79 22.78 -2.77 -25.13
CA GLY A 79 23.44 -2.66 -26.40
C GLY A 79 24.09 -3.96 -26.84
N ARG A 80 24.33 -4.06 -28.15
CA ARG A 80 25.16 -5.10 -28.77
C ARG A 80 26.33 -4.43 -29.48
N CYS A 81 27.46 -5.05 -29.35
CA CYS A 81 28.67 -4.72 -30.08
C CYS A 81 28.99 -5.88 -31.02
N ASP A 82 28.96 -5.67 -32.30
CA ASP A 82 29.56 -6.61 -33.25
C ASP A 82 31.09 -6.53 -33.11
N ALA A 83 31.80 -7.61 -33.41
CA ALA A 83 33.23 -7.72 -33.22
C ALA A 83 34.01 -6.45 -33.70
N GLY A 84 34.75 -5.85 -32.77
CA GLY A 84 35.59 -4.66 -33.03
C GLY A 84 34.84 -3.35 -33.26
N LYS A 85 33.51 -3.28 -32.99
CA LYS A 85 32.71 -2.07 -33.23
C LYS A 85 32.29 -1.38 -31.92
N ILE A 86 31.72 -0.20 -32.07
CA ILE A 86 31.20 0.62 -30.96
C ILE A 86 29.85 0.05 -30.51
N VAL A 87 29.67 -0.05 -29.19
CA VAL A 87 28.36 -0.39 -28.60
C VAL A 87 27.42 0.80 -28.71
N SER A 88 26.27 0.61 -29.34
CA SER A 88 25.16 1.57 -29.30
C SER A 88 24.17 1.16 -28.25
N PHE A 89 24.04 1.96 -27.21
CA PHE A 89 23.06 1.74 -26.16
C PHE A 89 21.67 2.21 -26.57
N LYS A 90 20.65 1.42 -26.21
CA LYS A 90 19.25 1.72 -26.44
C LYS A 90 18.48 1.65 -25.11
N ASN A 91 17.90 2.77 -24.72
CA ASN A 91 17.07 2.83 -23.52
C ASN A 91 15.86 1.89 -23.65
N ILE A 92 15.47 1.26 -22.56
CA ILE A 92 14.31 0.36 -22.51
C ILE A 92 13.01 1.08 -22.12
N GLY A 93 13.10 2.25 -21.51
CA GLY A 93 11.98 3.06 -21.03
C GLY A 93 11.66 4.25 -21.93
N SER A 94 10.68 5.01 -21.51
CA SER A 94 10.29 6.32 -22.04
C SER A 94 10.30 7.36 -20.93
N LEU A 95 10.33 8.62 -21.28
CA LEU A 95 10.22 9.74 -20.33
C LEU A 95 8.94 10.53 -20.64
N LEU A 96 8.13 10.75 -19.61
CA LEU A 96 7.12 11.81 -19.62
C LEU A 96 7.79 13.10 -19.14
N LYS A 97 7.58 14.18 -19.85
CA LYS A 97 8.11 15.50 -19.54
C LYS A 97 6.96 16.47 -19.33
N PHE A 98 7.01 17.29 -18.29
CA PHE A 98 6.06 18.38 -18.08
C PHE A 98 6.75 19.57 -17.42
N ARG A 99 6.20 20.77 -17.67
CA ARG A 99 6.60 21.99 -16.97
C ARG A 99 5.59 22.27 -15.87
N LEU A 100 6.04 22.38 -14.62
CA LEU A 100 5.17 22.64 -13.47
C LEU A 100 4.98 24.16 -13.31
N THR A 101 3.79 24.65 -13.64
CA THR A 101 3.43 26.09 -13.51
C THR A 101 2.47 26.35 -12.35
N GLN A 102 2.25 25.33 -11.49
CA GLN A 102 1.42 25.44 -10.30
C GLN A 102 2.05 26.39 -9.27
N GLU A 103 1.30 27.40 -8.82
CA GLU A 103 1.70 28.23 -7.70
C GLU A 103 1.79 27.42 -6.41
N GLY A 104 2.80 27.74 -5.56
CA GLY A 104 3.05 26.99 -4.32
C GLY A 104 3.52 25.54 -4.56
N ALA A 105 4.16 25.28 -5.68
CA ALA A 105 4.67 23.94 -6.02
C ALA A 105 5.63 23.37 -4.96
N ASP A 106 6.37 24.23 -4.27
CA ASP A 106 7.29 23.88 -3.17
C ASP A 106 6.59 23.27 -1.97
N THR A 107 5.30 23.47 -1.83
CA THR A 107 4.48 22.86 -0.78
C THR A 107 3.91 21.49 -1.16
N LEU A 108 4.05 21.04 -2.40
CA LEU A 108 3.53 19.76 -2.83
C LEU A 108 4.30 18.60 -2.20
N ARG A 109 3.57 17.61 -1.70
CA ARG A 109 4.13 16.38 -1.15
C ARG A 109 4.59 15.42 -2.26
N ARG A 110 3.80 15.31 -3.34
CA ARG A 110 4.10 14.47 -4.48
C ARG A 110 3.25 14.85 -5.70
N ILE A 111 3.69 14.39 -6.86
CA ILE A 111 2.92 14.41 -8.10
C ILE A 111 2.73 12.96 -8.53
N GLU A 112 1.48 12.53 -8.70
CA GLU A 112 1.13 11.19 -9.17
C GLU A 112 0.74 11.24 -10.64
N ILE A 113 1.25 10.29 -11.41
CA ILE A 113 0.88 10.07 -12.81
C ILE A 113 0.21 8.70 -12.88
N LYS A 114 -1.00 8.65 -13.41
CA LYS A 114 -1.81 7.42 -13.49
C LYS A 114 -2.21 7.14 -14.92
N ALA A 115 -2.08 5.88 -15.35
CA ALA A 115 -2.71 5.39 -16.57
C ALA A 115 -4.22 5.16 -16.34
N ASN A 116 -5.05 5.89 -17.08
CA ASN A 116 -6.51 5.88 -16.85
C ASN A 116 -7.19 4.57 -17.26
N GLY A 117 -6.51 3.73 -18.03
CA GLY A 117 -6.97 2.40 -18.44
C GLY A 117 -6.47 1.28 -17.53
N GLY A 118 -5.57 1.60 -16.56
CA GLY A 118 -4.95 0.61 -15.70
C GLY A 118 -3.73 -0.08 -16.33
N GLU A 119 -3.21 0.46 -17.44
CA GLU A 119 -1.99 -0.06 -18.07
C GLU A 119 -0.78 0.21 -17.18
N ALA A 120 0.21 -0.70 -17.20
CA ALA A 120 1.41 -0.58 -16.37
C ALA A 120 2.27 0.61 -16.81
N LEU A 121 2.50 1.57 -15.91
CA LEU A 121 3.45 2.67 -16.05
C LEU A 121 4.83 2.33 -15.49
N ALA A 122 4.89 1.46 -14.48
CA ALA A 122 6.13 1.10 -13.81
C ALA A 122 6.21 -0.40 -13.53
N VAL A 123 7.42 -0.89 -13.33
CA VAL A 123 7.71 -2.26 -12.89
C VAL A 123 8.83 -2.23 -11.86
N GLU A 124 8.64 -2.94 -10.74
CA GLU A 124 9.64 -3.10 -9.69
C GLU A 124 9.96 -4.58 -9.49
N GLY A 125 11.22 -4.89 -9.29
CA GLY A 125 11.74 -6.25 -9.24
C GLY A 125 12.38 -6.70 -10.55
N ALA A 126 12.28 -7.98 -10.85
CA ALA A 126 12.91 -8.59 -12.02
C ALA A 126 12.32 -8.05 -13.34
N VAL A 127 13.19 -7.71 -14.27
CA VAL A 127 12.83 -7.30 -15.64
C VAL A 127 13.61 -8.12 -16.64
N THR A 128 12.90 -8.67 -17.62
CA THR A 128 13.51 -9.32 -18.78
C THR A 128 13.47 -8.40 -19.98
N ILE A 129 14.59 -8.30 -20.72
CA ILE A 129 14.72 -7.44 -21.89
C ILE A 129 15.17 -8.30 -23.05
N ASN A 130 14.24 -8.56 -23.96
CA ASN A 130 14.56 -9.30 -25.17
C ASN A 130 15.25 -8.41 -26.18
N TRP A 131 16.47 -8.78 -26.56
CA TRP A 131 17.19 -8.13 -27.67
C TRP A 131 16.71 -8.71 -28.99
N ASN A 132 15.64 -8.15 -29.55
CA ASN A 132 15.04 -8.65 -30.78
C ASN A 132 15.46 -7.76 -31.96
N ASN A 133 16.42 -8.24 -32.77
CA ASN A 133 16.92 -7.53 -33.97
C ASN A 133 17.27 -6.05 -33.75
N GLY A 134 17.86 -5.73 -32.59
CA GLY A 134 18.26 -4.38 -32.25
C GLY A 134 17.14 -3.48 -31.67
N ASP A 135 15.96 -3.99 -31.41
CA ASP A 135 14.89 -3.29 -30.72
C ASP A 135 14.56 -3.98 -29.37
N PRO A 136 15.18 -3.55 -28.27
CA PRO A 136 14.99 -4.19 -26.97
C PRO A 136 13.58 -3.97 -26.44
N LYS A 137 12.92 -5.05 -26.04
CA LYS A 137 11.59 -5.04 -25.42
C LYS A 137 11.66 -5.52 -23.98
N ALA A 138 11.36 -4.62 -23.05
CA ALA A 138 11.28 -4.93 -21.64
C ALA A 138 9.94 -5.54 -21.27
N LYS A 139 9.97 -6.52 -20.35
CA LYS A 139 8.79 -7.13 -19.73
C LYS A 139 9.02 -7.33 -18.23
N ALA A 140 7.96 -7.27 -17.46
CA ALA A 140 7.97 -7.72 -16.07
C ALA A 140 8.41 -9.18 -15.99
N GLY A 141 9.39 -9.48 -15.15
CA GLY A 141 9.84 -10.82 -14.85
C GLY A 141 8.99 -11.50 -13.77
N GLU A 142 9.29 -12.74 -13.48
CA GLU A 142 8.61 -13.48 -12.42
C GLU A 142 8.88 -12.83 -11.06
N GLY A 143 7.82 -12.67 -10.24
CA GLY A 143 7.89 -12.05 -8.92
C GLY A 143 8.01 -10.52 -8.92
N SER A 144 7.96 -9.85 -10.08
CA SER A 144 7.94 -8.40 -10.15
C SER A 144 6.54 -7.84 -9.90
N THR A 145 6.49 -6.60 -9.41
CA THR A 145 5.25 -5.83 -9.24
C THR A 145 5.12 -4.80 -10.34
N VAL A 146 3.94 -4.69 -10.93
CA VAL A 146 3.61 -3.63 -11.89
C VAL A 146 2.66 -2.62 -11.27
N SER A 147 2.78 -1.34 -11.67
CA SER A 147 1.94 -0.27 -11.18
C SER A 147 1.41 0.57 -12.35
N ASP A 148 0.14 0.91 -12.30
CA ASP A 148 -0.51 1.88 -13.19
C ASP A 148 -0.33 3.33 -12.70
N VAL A 149 0.37 3.52 -11.57
CA VAL A 149 0.68 4.81 -10.97
C VAL A 149 2.19 4.95 -10.77
N VAL A 150 2.71 6.13 -11.12
CA VAL A 150 4.06 6.58 -10.75
C VAL A 150 3.94 7.83 -9.90
N ALA A 151 4.58 7.84 -8.74
CA ALA A 151 4.67 9.00 -7.85
C ALA A 151 6.06 9.64 -7.95
N LEU A 152 6.10 10.93 -8.26
CA LEU A 152 7.29 11.76 -8.15
C LEU A 152 7.26 12.48 -6.81
N THR A 153 8.27 12.28 -5.96
CA THR A 153 8.34 12.82 -4.61
C THR A 153 9.59 13.68 -4.41
N PRO A 154 9.51 14.78 -3.66
CA PRO A 154 10.68 15.53 -3.25
C PRO A 154 11.49 14.73 -2.21
N SER A 155 12.83 14.90 -2.24
CA SER A 155 13.71 14.41 -1.17
C SER A 155 14.43 15.58 -0.52
N THR A 156 15.57 15.98 -1.10
CA THR A 156 16.32 17.16 -0.68
C THR A 156 15.93 18.42 -1.49
N LYS A 157 15.33 18.22 -2.65
CA LYS A 157 14.88 19.29 -3.55
C LYS A 157 13.37 19.30 -3.66
N ALA A 158 12.74 20.39 -3.21
CA ALA A 158 11.30 20.61 -3.38
C ALA A 158 10.93 20.79 -4.86
N PHE A 159 9.65 20.68 -5.20
CA PHE A 159 9.16 21.12 -6.51
C PHE A 159 9.30 22.63 -6.65
N VAL A 160 9.59 23.09 -7.85
CA VAL A 160 9.76 24.52 -8.14
C VAL A 160 8.81 24.92 -9.26
N THR A 161 8.07 26.01 -9.04
CA THR A 161 7.21 26.59 -10.07
C THR A 161 8.06 27.10 -11.24
N GLY A 162 7.72 26.67 -12.45
CA GLY A 162 8.45 27.01 -13.67
C GLY A 162 9.48 25.97 -14.13
N ASP A 163 9.85 25.02 -13.26
CA ASP A 163 10.79 23.95 -13.60
C ASP A 163 10.15 22.85 -14.46
N THR A 164 11.01 22.15 -15.19
CA THR A 164 10.65 21.01 -16.03
C THR A 164 11.04 19.70 -15.32
N TYR A 165 10.10 18.76 -15.28
CA TYR A 165 10.26 17.46 -14.65
C TYR A 165 10.17 16.33 -15.67
N TYR A 166 10.93 15.28 -15.41
CA TYR A 166 10.96 14.06 -16.21
C TYR A 166 10.61 12.88 -15.31
N VAL A 167 9.76 12.01 -15.82
CA VAL A 167 9.31 10.78 -15.14
C VAL A 167 9.53 9.62 -16.08
N TRP A 168 10.25 8.61 -15.61
CA TRP A 168 10.46 7.39 -16.35
C TRP A 168 9.20 6.53 -16.33
N VAL A 169 8.82 5.97 -17.49
CA VAL A 169 7.68 5.05 -17.62
C VAL A 169 8.02 3.90 -18.57
N LEU A 170 7.30 2.81 -18.41
CA LEU A 170 7.33 1.69 -19.36
C LEU A 170 6.82 2.16 -20.74
N PRO A 171 7.41 1.68 -21.83
CA PRO A 171 6.82 1.86 -23.16
C PRO A 171 5.49 1.14 -23.25
N GLY A 172 4.50 1.81 -23.83
CA GLY A 172 3.16 1.23 -24.00
C GLY A 172 2.19 2.19 -24.65
N LYS A 173 1.01 1.69 -24.93
CA LYS A 173 -0.13 2.49 -25.37
C LYS A 173 -1.12 2.60 -24.22
N TYR A 174 -1.33 3.80 -23.75
CA TYR A 174 -2.27 4.14 -22.66
C TYR A 174 -3.59 4.58 -23.31
N GLU A 175 -4.47 3.63 -23.53
CA GLU A 175 -5.68 3.78 -24.39
C GLU A 175 -6.64 4.85 -23.90
N LYS A 176 -6.74 5.05 -22.58
CA LYS A 176 -7.59 6.07 -21.97
C LYS A 176 -6.80 7.31 -21.51
N GLY A 177 -5.56 7.46 -22.00
CA GLY A 177 -4.66 8.53 -21.61
C GLY A 177 -4.14 8.40 -20.19
N ILE A 178 -3.58 9.50 -19.69
CA ILE A 178 -2.98 9.58 -18.36
C ILE A 178 -3.52 10.80 -17.60
N SER A 179 -3.54 10.69 -16.28
CA SER A 179 -3.88 11.80 -15.38
C SER A 179 -2.69 12.17 -14.50
N LEU A 180 -2.51 13.48 -14.24
CA LEU A 180 -1.57 13.98 -13.25
C LEU A 180 -2.33 14.52 -12.05
N THR A 181 -1.95 14.07 -10.85
CA THR A 181 -2.52 14.53 -9.59
C THR A 181 -1.47 15.23 -8.76
N LEU A 182 -1.69 16.49 -8.44
CA LEU A 182 -0.89 17.25 -7.48
C LEU A 182 -1.42 16.95 -6.07
N VAL A 183 -0.55 16.60 -5.14
CA VAL A 183 -0.93 16.23 -3.76
C VAL A 183 -0.22 17.12 -2.76
N SER A 184 -0.98 17.82 -1.92
CA SER A 184 -0.46 18.64 -0.82
C SER A 184 -0.10 17.80 0.41
N PRO A 185 0.63 18.33 1.41
CA PRO A 185 0.86 17.67 2.70
C PRO A 185 -0.42 17.30 3.44
N THR A 186 -1.48 18.10 3.30
CA THR A 186 -2.80 17.86 3.90
C THR A 186 -3.69 16.92 3.07
N GLN A 187 -3.12 16.24 2.06
CA GLN A 187 -3.84 15.35 1.14
C GLN A 187 -4.90 16.04 0.26
N MET A 188 -4.87 17.37 0.18
CA MET A 188 -5.63 18.06 -0.86
C MET A 188 -5.07 17.71 -2.23
N THR A 189 -5.93 17.52 -3.21
CA THR A 189 -5.54 17.10 -4.56
C THR A 189 -6.09 18.03 -5.63
N ALA A 190 -5.34 18.15 -6.71
CA ALA A 190 -5.79 18.76 -7.95
C ALA A 190 -5.38 17.85 -9.11
N VAL A 191 -6.29 17.59 -10.03
CA VAL A 191 -6.09 16.60 -11.10
C VAL A 191 -6.21 17.25 -12.47
N LYS A 192 -5.20 17.05 -13.31
CA LYS A 192 -5.27 17.30 -14.76
C LYS A 192 -5.48 15.97 -15.47
N VAL A 193 -6.62 15.78 -16.10
CA VAL A 193 -6.98 14.54 -16.80
C VAL A 193 -6.65 14.69 -18.28
N GLY A 194 -5.84 13.75 -18.80
CA GLY A 194 -5.66 13.53 -20.23
C GLY A 194 -6.49 12.32 -20.65
N SER A 195 -7.50 12.52 -21.49
CA SER A 195 -8.43 11.49 -21.92
C SER A 195 -8.08 10.87 -23.28
N GLU A 196 -7.18 11.47 -24.02
CA GLU A 196 -6.74 10.97 -25.32
C GLU A 196 -5.70 9.86 -25.14
N ALA A 197 -5.76 8.86 -26.00
CA ALA A 197 -4.76 7.79 -26.02
C ALA A 197 -3.34 8.37 -26.18
N LEU A 198 -2.43 7.88 -25.36
CA LEU A 198 -1.03 8.27 -25.37
C LEU A 198 -0.18 7.05 -25.73
N GLU A 199 0.66 7.18 -26.76
CA GLU A 199 1.64 6.15 -27.11
C GLU A 199 3.02 6.58 -26.65
N ALA A 200 3.60 5.81 -25.73
CA ALA A 200 4.96 5.99 -25.23
C ALA A 200 5.87 4.93 -25.86
N GLY A 201 6.48 5.27 -26.96
CA GLY A 201 7.48 4.41 -27.60
C GLY A 201 8.78 4.41 -26.79
N ARG A 202 9.52 3.30 -26.87
CA ARG A 202 10.83 3.17 -26.26
C ARG A 202 11.77 4.34 -26.69
N ASN A 203 12.55 4.84 -25.73
CA ASN A 203 13.51 5.96 -25.95
C ASN A 203 12.86 7.26 -26.46
N GLN A 204 11.61 7.49 -26.12
CA GLN A 204 10.90 8.73 -26.44
C GLN A 204 10.79 9.62 -25.21
N ILE A 205 10.75 10.93 -25.46
CA ILE A 205 10.36 11.95 -24.49
C ILE A 205 9.03 12.50 -24.96
N ILE A 206 7.99 12.28 -24.16
CA ILE A 206 6.63 12.72 -24.44
C ILE A 206 6.37 13.97 -23.61
N ASP A 207 6.09 15.09 -24.28
CA ASP A 207 5.80 16.36 -23.62
C ASP A 207 4.31 16.46 -23.30
N LEU A 208 4.00 16.52 -22.00
CA LEU A 208 2.64 16.68 -21.48
C LEU A 208 2.22 18.16 -21.32
N GLY A 209 3.14 19.07 -21.69
CA GLY A 209 2.93 20.51 -21.61
C GLY A 209 3.01 21.06 -20.19
N GLU A 210 2.24 22.12 -19.93
CA GLU A 210 2.24 22.82 -18.65
C GLU A 210 1.20 22.25 -17.69
N ILE A 211 1.59 22.10 -16.43
CA ILE A 211 0.75 21.62 -15.33
C ILE A 211 0.67 22.70 -14.27
N GLY A 212 -0.46 23.39 -14.19
CA GLY A 212 -0.66 24.47 -13.22
C GLY A 212 -2.03 25.10 -13.35
N GLY A 213 -2.27 26.14 -12.54
CA GLY A 213 -3.57 26.81 -12.46
C GLY A 213 -4.67 25.91 -11.89
N LEU A 214 -4.31 24.84 -11.20
CA LEU A 214 -5.23 23.86 -10.64
C LEU A 214 -5.59 24.23 -9.20
N MET A 215 -6.87 24.11 -8.86
CA MET A 215 -7.34 24.32 -7.50
C MET A 215 -7.24 23.03 -6.69
N LEU A 216 -6.41 23.04 -5.64
CA LEU A 216 -6.33 21.93 -4.68
C LEU A 216 -7.65 21.84 -3.90
N LYS A 217 -8.26 20.67 -3.90
CA LYS A 217 -9.51 20.38 -3.19
C LYS A 217 -9.26 19.20 -2.24
N GLU A 218 -9.99 19.16 -1.14
CA GLU A 218 -10.00 17.98 -0.31
C GLU A 218 -10.39 16.77 -1.16
N LYS A 219 -9.61 15.70 -1.06
CA LYS A 219 -9.95 14.43 -1.70
C LYS A 219 -11.25 13.95 -1.06
N LYS A 220 -12.35 13.92 -1.82
CA LYS A 220 -13.57 13.29 -1.36
C LYS A 220 -13.34 11.78 -1.32
N THR A 221 -12.91 11.29 -0.16
CA THR A 221 -12.89 9.86 0.10
C THR A 221 -14.31 9.38 0.34
N GLU A 222 -14.69 8.32 -0.35
CA GLU A 222 -15.97 7.65 -0.11
C GLU A 222 -15.96 7.08 1.30
N LYS A 223 -16.84 7.59 2.15
CA LYS A 223 -17.00 7.10 3.53
C LYS A 223 -18.29 6.33 3.65
N MET A 224 -18.21 5.21 4.35
CA MET A 224 -19.34 4.37 4.71
C MET A 224 -19.42 4.31 6.22
N THR A 225 -20.59 4.60 6.77
CA THR A 225 -20.85 4.48 8.22
C THR A 225 -21.87 3.38 8.46
N LEU A 226 -21.51 2.46 9.35
CA LEU A 226 -22.34 1.33 9.79
C LEU A 226 -22.62 1.49 11.27
N GLU A 227 -23.88 1.37 11.63
CA GLU A 227 -24.32 1.39 13.03
C GLU A 227 -24.86 0.01 13.44
N PHE A 228 -24.33 -0.55 14.48
CA PHE A 228 -24.70 -1.85 15.04
C PHE A 228 -25.37 -1.63 16.40
N ASP A 229 -26.63 -1.95 16.50
CA ASP A 229 -27.39 -1.86 17.75
C ASP A 229 -27.38 -3.23 18.45
N PHE A 230 -26.73 -3.28 19.60
CA PHE A 230 -26.67 -4.44 20.47
C PHE A 230 -27.65 -4.35 21.66
N SER A 231 -28.59 -3.44 21.60
CA SER A 231 -29.71 -3.44 22.58
C SER A 231 -30.70 -4.58 22.29
N GLY A 232 -31.33 -5.08 23.30
CA GLY A 232 -32.27 -6.19 23.17
C GLY A 232 -31.61 -7.57 23.09
N ASP A 233 -32.35 -8.57 22.64
CA ASP A 233 -31.93 -9.96 22.64
C ASP A 233 -30.80 -10.22 21.64
N ALA A 234 -29.87 -11.10 22.04
CA ALA A 234 -28.73 -11.47 21.20
C ALA A 234 -29.21 -12.21 19.95
N GLN A 235 -28.58 -11.90 18.81
CA GLN A 235 -28.80 -12.64 17.57
C GLN A 235 -28.26 -14.07 17.70
N GLU A 236 -28.80 -14.98 16.91
CA GLU A 236 -28.38 -16.38 16.86
C GLU A 236 -26.87 -16.50 16.61
N GLY A 237 -26.19 -17.38 17.34
CA GLY A 237 -24.76 -17.62 17.28
C GLY A 237 -23.92 -16.69 18.14
N TRP A 238 -24.50 -15.65 18.76
CA TRP A 238 -23.78 -14.79 19.69
C TRP A 238 -23.77 -15.40 21.10
N PRO A 239 -22.63 -15.30 21.83
CA PRO A 239 -22.57 -15.74 23.21
C PRO A 239 -23.42 -14.83 24.11
N THR A 240 -24.20 -15.42 24.97
CA THR A 240 -24.89 -14.70 26.05
C THR A 240 -24.29 -15.10 27.40
N LYS A 241 -24.65 -14.38 28.47
CA LYS A 241 -24.15 -14.68 29.82
C LYS A 241 -24.43 -16.11 30.23
N ASP A 242 -25.59 -16.63 29.85
CA ASP A 242 -26.06 -17.97 30.27
C ASP A 242 -25.71 -19.07 29.25
N LYS A 243 -25.58 -18.70 27.95
CA LYS A 243 -25.35 -19.64 26.85
C LYS A 243 -23.99 -19.43 26.12
N TRP A 244 -23.00 -18.82 26.80
CA TRP A 244 -21.72 -18.57 26.20
C TRP A 244 -20.94 -19.85 25.82
N LYS A 245 -21.22 -20.96 26.50
CA LYS A 245 -20.61 -22.27 26.18
C LYS A 245 -21.15 -22.90 24.90
N GLU A 246 -22.35 -22.52 24.49
CA GLU A 246 -23.02 -23.06 23.29
C GLU A 246 -22.62 -22.28 22.02
N ALA A 247 -22.16 -21.05 22.18
CA ALA A 247 -21.83 -20.19 21.05
C ALA A 247 -20.58 -20.68 20.33
N GLY A 248 -20.74 -21.16 19.08
CA GLY A 248 -19.64 -21.59 18.20
C GLY A 248 -18.84 -22.80 18.69
N LYS A 249 -19.37 -23.62 19.60
CA LYS A 249 -18.67 -24.79 20.15
C LYS A 249 -19.50 -26.05 20.09
N THR A 250 -18.87 -27.13 19.70
CA THR A 250 -19.40 -28.49 19.76
C THR A 250 -19.21 -29.15 21.13
N GLU A 251 -18.25 -28.69 21.94
CA GLU A 251 -17.93 -29.22 23.26
C GLU A 251 -17.72 -28.09 24.26
N GLY A 252 -18.16 -28.28 25.48
CA GLY A 252 -18.00 -27.32 26.58
C GLY A 252 -16.52 -27.09 26.92
N CYS A 253 -16.21 -25.94 27.54
CA CYS A 253 -14.85 -25.68 27.99
C CYS A 253 -14.46 -26.66 29.10
N PRO A 254 -13.25 -27.28 29.02
CA PRO A 254 -12.75 -28.11 30.11
C PRO A 254 -12.73 -27.36 31.44
N SER A 255 -13.03 -28.06 32.54
CA SER A 255 -12.98 -27.47 33.87
C SER A 255 -11.52 -27.01 34.18
N GLY A 256 -11.38 -25.75 34.57
CA GLY A 256 -10.07 -25.17 34.91
C GLY A 256 -9.25 -24.61 33.73
N GLU A 257 -9.64 -24.91 32.48
CA GLU A 257 -8.95 -24.38 31.32
C GLU A 257 -9.67 -23.17 30.70
N PRO A 258 -8.93 -22.19 30.10
CA PRO A 258 -9.57 -21.13 29.35
C PRO A 258 -10.35 -21.71 28.17
N CYS A 259 -11.53 -21.17 27.88
CA CYS A 259 -12.23 -21.57 26.68
C CYS A 259 -11.41 -21.20 25.45
N PRO A 260 -11.01 -22.16 24.61
CA PRO A 260 -10.09 -21.89 23.53
C PRO A 260 -10.72 -21.02 22.46
N GLY A 261 -9.93 -20.10 21.98
CA GLY A 261 -10.05 -19.52 20.67
C GLY A 261 -10.96 -18.32 20.53
N ASN A 262 -10.83 -17.76 19.38
CA ASN A 262 -11.65 -16.68 18.88
C ASN A 262 -12.95 -17.22 18.30
N LEU A 263 -14.06 -16.62 18.65
CA LEU A 263 -15.37 -16.88 18.06
C LEU A 263 -15.64 -15.83 16.98
N THR A 264 -16.01 -16.26 15.79
CA THR A 264 -16.60 -15.37 14.78
C THR A 264 -18.12 -15.34 14.99
N ALA A 265 -18.64 -14.19 15.39
CA ALA A 265 -20.06 -13.96 15.54
C ALA A 265 -20.59 -13.13 14.37
N VAL A 266 -21.67 -13.59 13.76
CA VAL A 266 -22.28 -12.93 12.60
C VAL A 266 -23.38 -11.98 13.08
N TYR A 267 -23.27 -10.69 12.71
CA TYR A 267 -24.32 -9.71 12.91
C TYR A 267 -25.11 -9.51 11.61
N ARG A 268 -26.41 -9.78 11.64
CA ARG A 268 -27.32 -9.50 10.53
C ARG A 268 -27.81 -8.05 10.67
N HIS A 269 -27.33 -7.20 9.81
CA HIS A 269 -27.58 -5.77 9.84
C HIS A 269 -28.89 -5.41 9.11
N ALA A 270 -29.52 -4.31 9.49
CA ALA A 270 -30.78 -3.83 8.89
C ALA A 270 -30.66 -3.48 7.40
N ASN A 271 -29.44 -3.24 6.89
CA ASN A 271 -29.20 -3.02 5.46
C ASN A 271 -29.23 -4.32 4.60
N GLY A 272 -29.53 -5.47 5.21
CA GLY A 272 -29.58 -6.78 4.57
C GLY A 272 -28.23 -7.53 4.49
N ASN A 273 -27.13 -6.90 4.88
CA ASN A 273 -25.81 -7.53 4.88
C ASN A 273 -25.50 -8.21 6.23
N SER A 274 -24.57 -9.16 6.19
CA SER A 274 -24.03 -9.80 7.38
C SER A 274 -22.59 -9.36 7.61
N TYR A 275 -22.23 -9.10 8.84
CA TYR A 275 -20.91 -8.64 9.25
C TYR A 275 -20.31 -9.56 10.31
N ASN A 276 -19.05 -9.94 10.12
CA ASN A 276 -18.32 -10.82 11.01
C ASN A 276 -17.58 -10.04 12.08
N PHE A 277 -17.91 -10.30 13.33
CA PHE A 277 -17.20 -9.81 14.50
C PHE A 277 -16.33 -10.90 15.10
N ILE A 278 -15.17 -10.55 15.62
CA ILE A 278 -14.27 -11.50 16.29
C ILE A 278 -14.31 -11.26 17.79
N LEU A 279 -14.74 -12.27 18.54
CA LEU A 279 -14.77 -12.24 20.00
C LEU A 279 -13.63 -13.11 20.52
N THR A 280 -12.70 -12.52 21.27
CA THR A 280 -11.60 -13.29 21.82
C THR A 280 -11.90 -13.70 23.25
N ASP A 281 -11.57 -14.93 23.59
CA ASP A 281 -11.65 -15.45 24.95
C ASP A 281 -13.03 -15.21 25.58
N VAL A 282 -14.07 -15.74 24.91
CA VAL A 282 -15.49 -15.51 25.28
C VAL A 282 -15.86 -15.95 26.68
N GLY A 283 -15.06 -16.80 27.28
CA GLY A 283 -15.26 -17.22 28.66
C GLY A 283 -14.27 -18.27 29.13
N ASN A 284 -14.43 -18.72 30.37
CA ASN A 284 -13.68 -19.82 30.96
C ASN A 284 -14.66 -20.88 31.48
N ALA A 285 -14.19 -21.90 32.20
CA ALA A 285 -15.03 -22.99 32.72
C ALA A 285 -16.24 -22.52 33.56
N THR A 286 -16.16 -21.35 34.19
CA THR A 286 -17.15 -20.90 35.17
C THR A 286 -17.90 -19.62 34.78
N SER A 287 -17.42 -18.81 33.85
CA SER A 287 -18.05 -17.53 33.58
C SER A 287 -17.82 -17.00 32.13
N ALA A 288 -18.86 -16.38 31.58
CA ALA A 288 -18.77 -15.60 30.37
C ALA A 288 -17.85 -14.38 30.56
N ARG A 289 -17.04 -14.05 29.52
CA ARG A 289 -16.13 -12.93 29.53
C ARG A 289 -16.40 -11.93 28.40
N VAL A 290 -16.72 -12.40 27.19
CA VAL A 290 -17.25 -11.58 26.12
C VAL A 290 -18.59 -12.15 25.71
N TYR A 291 -19.65 -11.37 25.85
CA TYR A 291 -21.01 -11.85 25.60
C TYR A 291 -21.97 -10.69 25.30
N TRP A 292 -23.06 -10.97 24.63
CA TRP A 292 -24.15 -10.02 24.42
C TRP A 292 -25.14 -10.07 25.59
N SER A 293 -25.49 -8.93 26.14
CA SER A 293 -26.50 -8.72 27.17
C SER A 293 -27.53 -7.73 26.65
N ALA A 294 -28.81 -8.05 26.74
CA ALA A 294 -29.91 -7.23 26.25
C ALA A 294 -29.90 -5.77 26.79
N ASP A 295 -29.48 -5.60 28.04
CA ASP A 295 -29.43 -4.30 28.71
C ASP A 295 -28.10 -3.54 28.54
N LYS A 296 -26.98 -4.26 28.26
CA LYS A 296 -25.60 -3.71 28.24
C LYS A 296 -24.93 -3.76 26.89
N GLY A 297 -25.56 -4.42 25.91
CA GLY A 297 -24.92 -4.69 24.62
C GLY A 297 -23.81 -5.73 24.71
N VAL A 298 -22.79 -5.63 23.86
CA VAL A 298 -21.62 -6.53 23.90
C VAL A 298 -20.74 -6.15 25.07
N VAL A 299 -20.64 -7.05 26.05
CA VAL A 299 -19.89 -6.86 27.31
C VAL A 299 -18.50 -7.49 27.16
N LEU A 300 -17.45 -6.70 27.41
CA LEU A 300 -16.11 -7.17 27.69
C LEU A 300 -15.96 -7.20 29.22
N GLY A 301 -16.20 -8.37 29.82
CA GLY A 301 -16.35 -8.51 31.29
C GLY A 301 -15.04 -8.53 32.07
N ALA A 302 -13.87 -8.52 31.39
CA ALA A 302 -12.55 -8.53 32.02
C ALA A 302 -11.53 -7.81 31.17
N VAL A 303 -10.44 -7.38 31.79
CA VAL A 303 -9.27 -6.79 31.12
C VAL A 303 -8.68 -7.81 30.12
N SER A 304 -8.07 -7.31 29.07
CA SER A 304 -7.47 -8.12 27.99
C SER A 304 -8.48 -9.04 27.30
N ARG A 305 -9.69 -8.56 27.07
CA ARG A 305 -10.68 -9.14 26.19
C ARG A 305 -10.88 -8.22 25.01
N TYR A 306 -11.11 -8.80 23.84
CA TYR A 306 -11.09 -8.09 22.59
C TYR A 306 -12.36 -8.33 21.80
N PHE A 307 -12.90 -7.24 21.27
CA PHE A 307 -14.04 -7.20 20.39
C PHE A 307 -13.59 -6.68 19.03
N GLY A 308 -13.35 -7.60 18.08
CA GLY A 308 -12.85 -7.29 16.73
C GLY A 308 -13.99 -6.86 15.82
N PHE A 309 -13.75 -5.76 15.11
CA PHE A 309 -14.70 -5.16 14.19
C PHE A 309 -14.62 -5.80 12.80
N PRO A 310 -15.69 -5.77 12.00
CA PRO A 310 -15.67 -6.26 10.64
C PRO A 310 -14.56 -5.59 9.81
N ALA A 311 -13.77 -6.39 9.08
CA ALA A 311 -12.92 -5.88 8.01
C ALA A 311 -13.75 -5.83 6.73
N LEU A 312 -13.69 -4.73 6.00
CA LEU A 312 -14.43 -4.52 4.76
C LEU A 312 -13.46 -4.45 3.58
N ASP A 313 -13.80 -5.17 2.51
CA ASP A 313 -12.96 -5.22 1.32
C ASP A 313 -12.85 -3.83 0.64
N GLY A 314 -11.61 -3.40 0.42
CA GLY A 314 -11.30 -2.09 -0.15
C GLY A 314 -11.54 -0.89 0.78
N TYR A 315 -11.80 -1.11 2.08
CA TYR A 315 -12.03 -0.04 3.05
C TYR A 315 -11.10 -0.15 4.27
N ARG A 316 -10.69 0.99 4.81
CA ARG A 316 -9.99 1.11 6.09
C ARG A 316 -10.89 1.74 7.15
N LEU A 317 -10.80 1.29 8.37
CA LEU A 317 -11.54 1.84 9.51
C LEU A 317 -10.91 3.16 9.96
N VAL A 318 -11.67 4.27 9.95
CA VAL A 318 -11.15 5.60 10.32
C VAL A 318 -11.78 6.19 11.57
N LYS A 319 -12.94 5.69 12.00
CA LYS A 319 -13.58 6.13 13.24
C LYS A 319 -14.34 5.00 13.88
N VAL A 320 -14.24 4.94 15.19
CA VAL A 320 -15.06 4.08 16.05
C VAL A 320 -15.80 4.98 17.04
N ALA A 321 -17.11 4.78 17.20
CA ALA A 321 -17.88 5.40 18.26
C ALA A 321 -18.76 4.34 18.95
N CYS A 322 -18.86 4.41 20.24
CA CYS A 322 -19.60 3.44 21.05
C CYS A 322 -20.45 4.11 22.10
N VAL A 323 -21.68 3.68 22.26
CA VAL A 323 -22.53 4.03 23.41
C VAL A 323 -22.27 3.06 24.55
N GLN A 324 -21.93 3.58 25.71
CA GLN A 324 -21.61 2.79 26.90
C GLN A 324 -22.86 2.16 27.51
N GLY A 325 -22.92 0.83 27.60
CA GLY A 325 -24.06 0.07 28.07
C GLY A 325 -23.99 -0.41 29.53
N THR A 326 -22.80 -0.43 30.16
CA THR A 326 -22.65 -0.86 31.56
C THR A 326 -22.91 0.28 32.54
N SER A 327 -23.13 -0.03 33.81
CA SER A 327 -23.32 0.96 34.89
C SER A 327 -22.14 1.94 34.98
N THR A 328 -22.40 3.18 35.39
CA THR A 328 -21.38 4.20 35.62
C THR A 328 -20.30 3.70 36.61
N ASN A 329 -19.02 3.84 36.21
CA ASN A 329 -17.88 3.44 37.03
C ASN A 329 -16.60 4.14 36.57
N SER A 330 -15.98 4.92 37.44
CA SER A 330 -14.78 5.72 37.16
C SER A 330 -13.51 4.91 36.79
N LYS A 331 -13.53 3.60 37.06
CA LYS A 331 -12.39 2.71 36.72
C LYS A 331 -12.45 2.13 35.30
N ARG A 332 -13.54 2.35 34.55
CA ARG A 332 -13.63 1.82 33.18
C ARG A 332 -12.81 2.63 32.21
N LYS A 333 -12.02 1.92 31.42
CA LYS A 333 -11.20 2.47 30.33
C LYS A 333 -11.20 1.52 29.16
N ALA A 334 -11.16 2.07 27.95
CA ALA A 334 -11.11 1.29 26.71
C ALA A 334 -10.13 1.92 25.73
N ALA A 335 -9.67 1.12 24.77
CA ALA A 335 -8.76 1.50 23.71
C ALA A 335 -9.01 0.68 22.45
N ILE A 336 -8.47 1.14 21.31
CA ILE A 336 -8.49 0.41 20.04
C ILE A 336 -7.09 -0.10 19.72
N THR A 337 -6.99 -1.40 19.39
CA THR A 337 -5.73 -2.08 19.07
C THR A 337 -5.74 -2.64 17.64
N SER A 338 -4.56 -2.80 17.06
CA SER A 338 -4.37 -3.38 15.71
C SER A 338 -4.31 -4.91 15.72
N ASN A 339 -4.08 -5.51 16.86
CA ASN A 339 -3.97 -6.97 17.04
C ASN A 339 -4.39 -7.35 18.48
N VAL A 340 -4.53 -8.63 18.69
CA VAL A 340 -4.67 -9.21 20.04
C VAL A 340 -3.27 -9.52 20.54
N PRO A 341 -2.75 -8.81 21.54
CA PRO A 341 -1.42 -9.06 22.04
C PRO A 341 -1.35 -10.40 22.79
N GLU A 342 -0.23 -11.09 22.66
CA GLU A 342 0.05 -12.35 23.38
C GLU A 342 0.27 -12.15 24.88
N SER A 343 0.54 -10.93 25.31
CA SER A 343 0.77 -10.55 26.69
C SER A 343 -0.24 -9.50 27.19
N THR A 344 -0.34 -9.31 28.50
CA THR A 344 -1.17 -8.29 29.13
C THR A 344 -0.69 -6.85 28.90
N ASP A 345 0.48 -6.66 28.30
CA ASP A 345 1.02 -5.35 27.94
C ASP A 345 0.41 -4.88 26.61
N VAL A 346 -0.66 -4.15 26.72
CA VAL A 346 -1.47 -3.66 25.58
C VAL A 346 -0.90 -2.38 24.95
N GLN A 347 0.04 -1.69 25.64
CA GLN A 347 0.45 -0.32 25.28
C GLN A 347 1.11 -0.21 23.90
N ASN A 348 1.78 -1.27 23.45
CA ASN A 348 2.49 -1.28 22.18
C ASN A 348 1.63 -1.67 20.96
N THR A 349 0.33 -1.93 21.17
CA THR A 349 -0.58 -2.38 20.11
C THR A 349 -1.68 -1.38 19.77
N TYR A 350 -1.69 -0.21 20.42
CA TYR A 350 -2.69 0.81 20.12
C TYR A 350 -2.51 1.35 18.72
N VAL A 351 -3.63 1.48 18.02
CA VAL A 351 -3.68 2.20 16.75
C VAL A 351 -3.47 3.70 17.04
N SER A 352 -2.80 4.42 16.16
CA SER A 352 -2.72 5.88 16.26
C SER A 352 -4.13 6.48 16.31
N GLY A 353 -4.40 7.30 17.32
CA GLY A 353 -5.74 7.79 17.65
C GLY A 353 -6.64 6.79 18.38
N GLY A 354 -6.16 5.58 18.67
CA GLY A 354 -6.87 4.53 19.45
C GLY A 354 -6.52 4.48 20.92
N ASP A 355 -5.92 5.53 21.46
CA ASP A 355 -5.41 5.61 22.83
C ASP A 355 -6.47 5.33 23.89
N ILE A 356 -6.01 5.00 25.11
CA ILE A 356 -6.87 4.73 26.25
C ILE A 356 -7.71 5.97 26.59
N ILE A 357 -9.02 5.81 26.58
CA ILE A 357 -9.95 6.82 27.07
C ILE A 357 -10.76 6.32 28.28
N PRO A 358 -11.16 7.21 29.19
CA PRO A 358 -12.13 6.89 30.22
C PRO A 358 -13.46 6.47 29.59
N TRP A 359 -14.05 5.39 30.09
CA TRP A 359 -15.34 4.85 29.64
C TRP A 359 -16.29 4.76 30.83
N THR A 360 -16.59 5.88 31.44
CA THR A 360 -17.08 5.91 32.81
C THR A 360 -18.58 5.97 32.96
N THR A 361 -19.29 6.67 32.08
CA THR A 361 -20.70 7.05 32.27
C THR A 361 -21.62 6.18 31.41
N HIS A 362 -22.63 5.61 31.99
CA HIS A 362 -23.69 4.87 31.28
C HIS A 362 -24.42 5.79 30.29
N GLY A 363 -24.60 5.32 29.08
CA GLY A 363 -25.32 6.04 28.02
C GLY A 363 -24.49 7.07 27.25
N ASP A 364 -23.30 7.44 27.74
CA ASP A 364 -22.43 8.35 27.02
C ASP A 364 -21.83 7.69 25.79
N THR A 365 -21.54 8.51 24.77
CA THR A 365 -20.85 8.10 23.56
C THR A 365 -19.37 8.40 23.68
N TYR A 366 -18.53 7.41 23.43
CA TYR A 366 -17.09 7.49 23.39
C TYR A 366 -16.59 7.22 21.97
N SER A 367 -15.59 7.97 21.50
CA SER A 367 -15.12 7.81 20.12
C SER A 367 -13.63 7.97 19.97
N TRP A 368 -13.09 7.31 18.93
CA TRP A 368 -11.71 7.37 18.46
C TRP A 368 -11.68 7.73 16.99
N ASN A 369 -10.84 8.69 16.62
CA ASN A 369 -10.48 8.95 15.23
C ASN A 369 -9.14 8.26 14.95
N LEU A 370 -9.16 7.25 14.09
CA LEU A 370 -8.01 6.37 13.85
C LEU A 370 -7.20 6.86 12.66
N GLU A 371 -5.87 6.80 12.81
CA GLU A 371 -4.92 7.18 11.78
C GLU A 371 -4.04 5.98 11.37
N GLY A 372 -3.55 5.97 10.13
CA GLY A 372 -2.64 4.93 9.63
C GLY A 372 -3.23 3.53 9.55
N THR A 373 -4.57 3.38 9.63
CA THR A 373 -5.26 2.11 9.49
C THR A 373 -5.14 1.57 8.06
N LYS A 374 -5.12 0.24 7.94
CA LYS A 374 -5.00 -0.47 6.65
C LYS A 374 -6.35 -1.01 6.20
N ALA A 375 -6.53 -1.15 4.89
CA ALA A 375 -7.68 -1.84 4.31
C ALA A 375 -7.69 -3.32 4.72
N ASN A 376 -8.88 -3.93 4.69
CA ASN A 376 -9.07 -5.36 4.93
C ASN A 376 -8.51 -5.85 6.28
N THR A 377 -8.41 -4.96 7.28
CA THR A 377 -7.77 -5.26 8.56
C THR A 377 -8.78 -5.18 9.70
N VAL A 378 -8.77 -6.20 10.56
CA VAL A 378 -9.56 -6.23 11.80
C VAL A 378 -8.86 -5.38 12.85
N TYR A 379 -9.63 -4.49 13.47
CA TYR A 379 -9.22 -3.71 14.65
C TYR A 379 -10.10 -4.11 15.83
N TYR A 380 -9.59 -3.95 17.05
CA TYR A 380 -10.21 -4.49 18.23
C TYR A 380 -10.45 -3.41 19.29
N LEU A 381 -11.66 -3.39 19.86
CA LEU A 381 -11.92 -2.71 21.12
C LEU A 381 -11.47 -3.61 22.28
N THR A 382 -10.75 -3.05 23.23
CA THR A 382 -10.37 -3.73 24.47
C THR A 382 -10.66 -2.87 25.69
N CYS A 383 -10.95 -3.50 26.82
CA CYS A 383 -10.98 -2.83 28.12
C CYS A 383 -9.64 -2.99 28.84
N THR A 384 -9.11 -1.90 29.39
CA THR A 384 -7.76 -1.85 29.96
C THR A 384 -7.73 -1.81 31.48
N GLN A 385 -8.84 -1.53 32.13
CA GLN A 385 -8.90 -1.46 33.61
C GLN A 385 -10.12 -2.14 34.21
N SER A 386 -11.30 -2.02 33.65
CA SER A 386 -12.54 -2.66 34.16
C SER A 386 -13.44 -2.97 32.98
N GLY A 387 -14.30 -3.97 33.12
CA GLY A 387 -15.19 -4.39 32.04
C GLY A 387 -16.06 -3.26 31.51
N VAL A 388 -16.25 -3.25 30.17
CA VAL A 388 -17.06 -2.27 29.44
C VAL A 388 -18.17 -2.95 28.67
N GLY A 389 -19.22 -2.20 28.29
CA GLY A 389 -20.32 -2.69 27.44
C GLY A 389 -20.58 -1.74 26.30
N VAL A 390 -20.74 -2.29 25.11
CA VAL A 390 -21.02 -1.58 23.86
C VAL A 390 -22.49 -1.78 23.51
N LYS A 391 -23.33 -0.79 23.76
CA LYS A 391 -24.75 -0.86 23.44
C LYS A 391 -25.06 -0.53 21.99
N VAL A 392 -24.42 0.51 21.48
CA VAL A 392 -24.43 0.87 20.06
C VAL A 392 -22.99 1.06 19.62
N LEU A 393 -22.63 0.51 18.47
CA LEU A 393 -21.33 0.66 17.83
C LEU A 393 -21.51 1.32 16.47
N THR A 394 -20.83 2.43 16.26
CA THR A 394 -20.78 3.09 14.95
C THR A 394 -19.36 3.01 14.40
N LEU A 395 -19.21 2.41 13.25
CA LEU A 395 -17.94 2.27 12.52
C LEU A 395 -17.98 3.12 11.26
N THR A 396 -17.00 3.99 11.09
CA THR A 396 -16.83 4.75 9.84
C THR A 396 -15.62 4.22 9.10
N TYR A 397 -15.86 3.79 7.89
CA TYR A 397 -14.85 3.29 6.97
C TYR A 397 -14.62 4.31 5.85
N GLU A 398 -13.41 4.29 5.34
CA GLU A 398 -12.98 5.11 4.20
C GLU A 398 -12.44 4.20 3.12
N LYS A 399 -12.94 4.35 1.89
CA LYS A 399 -12.50 3.56 0.75
C LYS A 399 -11.02 3.82 0.46
N THR A 400 -10.27 2.76 0.34
CA THR A 400 -8.87 2.80 -0.13
C THR A 400 -8.86 2.63 -1.65
N GLU A 401 -7.94 3.30 -2.29
CA GLU A 401 -7.71 3.16 -3.74
C GLU A 401 -6.98 1.87 -4.05
#